data_1db432ef547c55b4ccbba22ba7b9f091
#
_entry.id   1db432ef547c55b4ccbba22ba7b9f091
#
_cell.length_a   1.000
_cell.length_b   1.000
_cell.length_c   1.000
_cell.angle_alpha   90.00
_cell.angle_beta   90.00
_cell.angle_gamma   90.00
#
_symmetry.space_group_name_H-M   'P 1'
#
loop_
_entity.id
_entity.type
_entity.pdbx_description
1 polymer ?
#
loop_
_entity_poly.entity_id
_entity_poly.type
_entity_poly.pdbx_seq_one_letter_code
_entity_poly.pdbx_strand_id
1 'polypeptide(L)'
;RMLRQSFRRLGFDFKINTIDTLPLAKKLIPDVESYSLGKLCKSVGIPLSDAHRAGGDARATLDLFKLLISKDTENQIIQQHQEETQSKLYINKINELTENLPSEKGIFYLQDKAGKIIFCDFSDNIYKSAKGILNSKSKRNIQFQNNVEQIYYEFTGMDIIAQLML
;
A
#
# COMPACT_ATOMS: atom_id res chain seq x y z
N ARG A 1 7.54 -14.32 -1.92
CA ARG A 1 8.75 -14.04 -2.75
C ARG A 1 9.02 -15.15 -3.75
N MET A 2 9.04 -16.44 -3.34
CA MET A 2 9.29 -17.58 -4.23
C MET A 2 8.27 -17.71 -5.37
N LEU A 3 6.96 -17.67 -5.08
CA LEU A 3 5.91 -17.76 -6.10
C LEU A 3 6.05 -16.70 -7.19
N ARG A 4 6.28 -15.43 -6.82
CA ARG A 4 6.50 -14.35 -7.80
C ARG A 4 7.68 -14.63 -8.74
N GLN A 5 8.79 -15.15 -8.22
CA GLN A 5 9.95 -15.51 -9.05
C GLN A 5 9.64 -16.68 -9.98
N SER A 6 8.92 -17.69 -9.51
CA SER A 6 8.54 -18.85 -10.32
C SER A 6 7.60 -18.44 -11.47
N PHE A 7 6.57 -17.64 -11.19
CA PHE A 7 5.66 -17.12 -12.21
C PHE A 7 6.38 -16.22 -13.21
N ARG A 8 7.28 -15.35 -12.74
CA ARG A 8 8.07 -14.47 -13.62
C ARG A 8 8.97 -15.26 -14.57
N ARG A 9 9.55 -16.39 -14.13
CA ARG A 9 10.34 -17.29 -15.00
C ARG A 9 9.50 -17.92 -16.10
N LEU A 10 8.20 -18.08 -15.85
CA LEU A 10 7.21 -18.59 -16.81
C LEU A 10 6.56 -17.51 -17.66
N GLY A 11 7.03 -16.25 -17.56
CA GLY A 11 6.49 -15.12 -18.32
C GLY A 11 5.19 -14.52 -17.77
N PHE A 12 4.76 -14.91 -16.57
CA PHE A 12 3.55 -14.40 -15.95
C PHE A 12 3.86 -13.34 -14.88
N ASP A 13 3.11 -12.23 -14.91
CA ASP A 13 3.16 -11.22 -13.84
C ASP A 13 2.19 -11.61 -12.71
N PHE A 14 2.74 -12.18 -11.64
CA PHE A 14 1.97 -12.63 -10.49
C PHE A 14 1.80 -11.50 -9.47
N LYS A 15 0.77 -10.67 -9.65
CA LYS A 15 0.37 -9.60 -8.75
C LYS A 15 -0.81 -10.05 -7.89
N ILE A 16 -0.54 -10.65 -6.74
CA ILE A 16 -1.57 -11.04 -5.77
C ILE A 16 -1.26 -10.38 -4.44
N ASN A 17 -2.28 -9.82 -3.81
CA ASN A 17 -2.24 -9.40 -2.43
C ASN A 17 -2.22 -10.66 -1.53
N THR A 18 -1.35 -10.65 -0.54
CA THR A 18 -1.18 -11.76 0.38
C THR A 18 -1.48 -11.33 1.80
N ILE A 19 -2.18 -12.15 2.54
CA ILE A 19 -2.42 -11.98 3.98
C ILE A 19 -1.50 -12.95 4.72
N ASP A 20 -0.80 -12.45 5.74
CA ASP A 20 -0.01 -13.30 6.63
C ASP A 20 -0.91 -13.76 7.78
N THR A 21 -1.03 -15.07 7.94
CA THR A 21 -1.86 -15.66 8.99
C THR A 21 -1.25 -15.56 10.39
N LEU A 22 0.06 -15.36 10.51
CA LEU A 22 0.74 -15.30 11.80
C LEU A 22 0.36 -14.07 12.65
N PRO A 23 0.39 -12.83 12.14
CA PRO A 23 -0.11 -11.67 12.89
C PRO A 23 -1.57 -11.80 13.29
N LEU A 24 -2.40 -12.38 12.40
CA LEU A 24 -3.82 -12.60 12.64
C LEU A 24 -4.05 -13.61 13.76
N ALA A 25 -3.32 -14.74 13.72
CA ALA A 25 -3.40 -15.73 14.77
C ALA A 25 -3.01 -15.17 16.13
N LYS A 26 -1.96 -14.34 16.21
CA LYS A 26 -1.57 -13.66 17.45
C LYS A 26 -2.65 -12.75 18.02
N LYS A 27 -3.42 -12.09 17.15
CA LYS A 27 -4.51 -11.18 17.54
C LYS A 27 -5.78 -11.91 17.96
N LEU A 28 -6.18 -12.94 17.19
CA LEU A 28 -7.48 -13.60 17.34
C LEU A 28 -7.44 -14.87 18.20
N ILE A 29 -6.27 -15.44 18.40
CA ILE A 29 -6.03 -16.63 19.23
C ILE A 29 -4.86 -16.29 20.16
N PRO A 30 -5.03 -15.39 21.12
CA PRO A 30 -4.01 -15.12 22.13
C PRO A 30 -3.80 -16.35 23.01
N ASP A 31 -2.74 -16.35 23.79
CA ASP A 31 -2.48 -17.33 24.84
C ASP A 31 -2.22 -18.78 24.37
N VAL A 32 -1.68 -18.94 23.16
CA VAL A 32 -1.16 -20.22 22.71
C VAL A 32 0.33 -20.36 22.98
N GLU A 33 0.77 -21.55 23.34
CA GLU A 33 2.18 -21.83 23.66
C GLU A 33 3.14 -21.52 22.50
N SER A 34 2.67 -21.70 21.26
CA SER A 34 3.49 -21.48 20.07
C SER A 34 2.65 -21.22 18.84
N TYR A 35 3.11 -20.26 18.02
CA TYR A 35 2.48 -19.90 16.75
C TYR A 35 3.12 -20.59 15.54
N SER A 36 3.95 -21.64 15.74
CA SER A 36 4.34 -22.48 14.62
C SER A 36 3.11 -23.22 14.08
N LEU A 37 2.99 -23.36 12.75
CA LEU A 37 1.79 -23.89 12.09
C LEU A 37 1.33 -25.21 12.74
N GLY A 38 2.26 -26.13 12.96
CA GLY A 38 1.94 -27.44 13.54
C GLY A 38 1.39 -27.38 14.96
N LYS A 39 2.00 -26.59 15.84
CA LYS A 39 1.55 -26.45 17.23
C LYS A 39 0.25 -25.65 17.31
N LEU A 40 0.13 -24.59 16.52
CA LEU A 40 -1.07 -23.77 16.46
C LEU A 40 -2.27 -24.57 15.94
N CYS A 41 -2.12 -25.31 14.83
CA CYS A 41 -3.19 -26.17 14.31
C CYS A 41 -3.64 -27.21 15.35
N LYS A 42 -2.69 -27.83 16.06
CA LYS A 42 -2.99 -28.79 17.14
C LYS A 42 -3.77 -28.13 18.28
N SER A 43 -3.39 -26.90 18.70
CA SER A 43 -4.07 -26.21 19.79
C SER A 43 -5.50 -25.80 19.46
N VAL A 44 -5.83 -25.60 18.18
CA VAL A 44 -7.17 -25.20 17.71
C VAL A 44 -7.97 -26.36 17.09
N GLY A 45 -7.45 -27.60 17.16
CA GLY A 45 -8.13 -28.79 16.68
C GLY A 45 -8.13 -28.98 15.15
N ILE A 46 -7.22 -28.36 14.43
CA ILE A 46 -7.06 -28.54 12.98
C ILE A 46 -6.16 -29.77 12.75
N PRO A 47 -6.67 -30.80 12.02
CA PRO A 47 -5.86 -31.99 11.74
C PRO A 47 -4.72 -31.65 10.78
N LEU A 48 -3.53 -32.16 11.08
CA LEU A 48 -2.35 -32.06 10.23
C LEU A 48 -2.15 -33.42 9.53
N SER A 49 -2.61 -33.51 8.30
CA SER A 49 -2.23 -34.63 7.41
C SER A 49 -0.96 -34.23 6.65
N ASP A 50 0.02 -35.15 6.62
CA ASP A 50 1.28 -34.98 5.88
C ASP A 50 2.09 -33.70 6.31
N ALA A 51 2.31 -33.52 7.61
CA ALA A 51 3.17 -32.49 8.14
C ALA A 51 4.53 -32.47 7.43
N HIS A 52 5.06 -31.29 7.17
CA HIS A 52 6.30 -31.05 6.41
C HIS A 52 6.25 -31.37 4.91
N ARG A 53 5.07 -31.66 4.37
CA ARG A 53 4.84 -31.67 2.92
C ARG A 53 4.10 -30.39 2.52
N ALA A 54 4.54 -29.75 1.44
CA ALA A 54 4.00 -28.46 0.99
C ALA A 54 2.45 -28.47 0.83
N GLY A 55 1.87 -29.58 0.39
CA GLY A 55 0.41 -29.74 0.27
C GLY A 55 -0.31 -29.81 1.62
N GLY A 56 0.26 -30.51 2.61
CA GLY A 56 -0.29 -30.60 3.97
C GLY A 56 -0.24 -29.27 4.69
N ASP A 57 0.89 -28.58 4.62
CA ASP A 57 1.07 -27.28 5.24
C ASP A 57 0.15 -26.21 4.58
N ALA A 58 -0.04 -26.27 3.26
CA ALA A 58 -0.95 -25.37 2.55
C ALA A 58 -2.42 -25.57 2.98
N ARG A 59 -2.88 -26.83 3.12
CA ARG A 59 -4.24 -27.14 3.59
C ARG A 59 -4.43 -26.68 5.04
N ALA A 60 -3.49 -27.00 5.92
CA ALA A 60 -3.53 -26.57 7.31
C ALA A 60 -3.57 -25.04 7.45
N THR A 61 -2.81 -24.32 6.62
CA THR A 61 -2.84 -22.86 6.57
C THR A 61 -4.20 -22.34 6.09
N LEU A 62 -4.80 -22.97 5.10
CA LEU A 62 -6.14 -22.61 4.61
C LEU A 62 -7.21 -22.81 5.69
N ASP A 63 -7.18 -23.94 6.39
CA ASP A 63 -8.17 -24.23 7.42
C ASP A 63 -7.98 -23.33 8.66
N LEU A 64 -6.72 -23.03 9.01
CA LEU A 64 -6.42 -22.00 10.00
C LEU A 64 -6.97 -20.63 9.58
N PHE A 65 -6.79 -20.24 8.32
CA PHE A 65 -7.29 -18.95 7.82
C PHE A 65 -8.83 -18.88 7.87
N LYS A 66 -9.53 -19.96 7.50
CA LYS A 66 -11.00 -20.03 7.64
C LYS A 66 -11.45 -19.86 9.09
N LEU A 67 -10.74 -20.53 10.03
CA LEU A 67 -11.02 -20.39 11.45
C LEU A 67 -10.77 -18.95 11.93
N LEU A 68 -9.70 -18.31 11.50
CA LEU A 68 -9.40 -16.91 11.86
C LEU A 68 -10.50 -15.95 11.34
N ILE A 69 -10.96 -16.13 10.11
CA ILE A 69 -12.08 -15.34 9.55
C ILE A 69 -13.36 -15.58 10.38
N SER A 70 -13.67 -16.80 10.75
CA SER A 70 -14.87 -17.07 11.56
C SER A 70 -14.82 -16.46 12.98
N LYS A 71 -13.62 -16.19 13.49
CA LYS A 71 -13.39 -15.50 14.77
C LYS A 71 -13.39 -13.97 14.65
N ASP A 72 -13.19 -13.44 13.46
CA ASP A 72 -13.19 -12.00 13.18
C ASP A 72 -14.62 -11.50 12.92
N THR A 73 -15.43 -11.45 13.98
CA THR A 73 -16.85 -11.06 13.91
C THR A 73 -17.07 -9.63 13.40
N GLU A 74 -16.08 -8.77 13.52
CA GLU A 74 -16.16 -7.36 13.13
C GLU A 74 -15.51 -7.08 11.76
N ASN A 75 -15.05 -8.11 11.04
CA ASN A 75 -14.33 -7.99 9.76
C ASN A 75 -13.11 -7.04 9.80
N GLN A 76 -12.55 -6.82 10.99
CA GLN A 76 -11.43 -5.90 11.20
C GLN A 76 -10.18 -6.30 10.39
N ILE A 77 -9.97 -7.60 10.19
CA ILE A 77 -8.83 -8.14 9.46
C ILE A 77 -8.88 -7.72 7.99
N ILE A 78 -10.04 -7.90 7.38
CA ILE A 78 -10.23 -7.59 5.96
C ILE A 78 -10.10 -6.08 5.75
N GLN A 79 -10.72 -5.27 6.62
CA GLN A 79 -10.64 -3.81 6.56
C GLN A 79 -9.19 -3.33 6.72
N GLN A 80 -8.51 -3.78 7.76
CA GLN A 80 -7.11 -3.39 8.01
C GLN A 80 -6.19 -3.77 6.84
N HIS A 81 -6.38 -4.95 6.26
CA HIS A 81 -5.60 -5.38 5.11
C HIS A 81 -5.89 -4.56 3.85
N GLN A 82 -7.15 -4.17 3.64
CA GLN A 82 -7.53 -3.28 2.54
C GLN A 82 -6.90 -1.90 2.71
N GLU A 83 -6.95 -1.32 3.91
CA GLU A 83 -6.32 -0.03 4.22
C GLU A 83 -4.80 -0.07 4.02
N GLU A 84 -4.11 -1.11 4.50
CA GLU A 84 -2.68 -1.28 4.28
C GLU A 84 -2.32 -1.42 2.79
N THR A 85 -3.15 -2.14 2.04
CA THR A 85 -2.95 -2.32 0.60
C THR A 85 -3.15 -1.02 -0.15
N GLN A 86 -4.22 -0.28 0.16
CA GLN A 86 -4.47 1.04 -0.43
C GLN A 86 -3.35 2.02 -0.09
N SER A 87 -2.89 2.03 1.16
CA SER A 87 -1.77 2.88 1.59
C SER A 87 -0.48 2.58 0.81
N LYS A 88 -0.16 1.31 0.59
CA LYS A 88 1.02 0.91 -0.20
C LYS A 88 0.89 1.32 -1.66
N LEU A 89 -0.27 1.12 -2.28
CA LEU A 89 -0.54 1.54 -3.66
C LEU A 89 -0.42 3.06 -3.79
N TYR A 90 -0.94 3.79 -2.81
CA TYR A 90 -0.86 5.24 -2.76
C TYR A 90 0.59 5.74 -2.63
N ILE A 91 1.39 5.15 -1.73
CA ILE A 91 2.82 5.49 -1.58
C ILE A 91 3.57 5.24 -2.90
N ASN A 92 3.31 4.13 -3.58
CA ASN A 92 3.94 3.85 -4.87
C ASN A 92 3.54 4.89 -5.92
N LYS A 93 2.25 5.27 -6.00
CA LYS A 93 1.77 6.32 -6.89
C LYS A 93 2.46 7.67 -6.61
N ILE A 94 2.59 8.06 -5.34
CA ILE A 94 3.33 9.30 -4.99
C ILE A 94 4.77 9.23 -5.46
N ASN A 95 5.45 8.12 -5.22
CA ASN A 95 6.83 7.95 -5.64
C ASN A 95 6.98 8.07 -7.16
N GLU A 96 6.12 7.40 -7.93
CA GLU A 96 6.10 7.51 -9.41
C GLU A 96 5.84 8.94 -9.88
N LEU A 97 4.85 9.64 -9.28
CA LEU A 97 4.51 11.02 -9.64
C LEU A 97 5.63 12.01 -9.30
N THR A 98 6.43 11.73 -8.28
CA THR A 98 7.49 12.65 -7.81
C THR A 98 8.89 12.27 -8.23
N GLU A 99 9.11 11.10 -8.82
CA GLU A 99 10.45 10.57 -9.16
C GLU A 99 11.28 11.52 -10.03
N ASN A 100 10.64 12.15 -11.01
CA ASN A 100 11.30 13.01 -11.99
C ASN A 100 11.11 14.51 -11.71
N LEU A 101 10.60 14.90 -10.54
CA LEU A 101 10.43 16.30 -10.21
C LEU A 101 11.78 16.93 -9.81
N PRO A 102 12.06 18.16 -10.30
CA PRO A 102 13.28 18.87 -9.98
C PRO A 102 13.27 19.41 -8.54
N SER A 103 14.47 19.58 -7.99
CA SER A 103 14.67 20.19 -6.67
C SER A 103 14.92 21.71 -6.76
N GLU A 104 14.58 22.30 -7.88
CA GLU A 104 14.74 23.73 -8.16
C GLU A 104 13.47 24.51 -7.88
N LYS A 105 13.63 25.84 -7.94
CA LYS A 105 12.55 26.83 -7.76
C LYS A 105 11.65 26.88 -8.99
N GLY A 106 10.34 26.93 -8.75
CA GLY A 106 9.36 27.05 -9.83
C GLY A 106 7.92 26.90 -9.36
N ILE A 107 7.02 26.91 -10.32
CA ILE A 107 5.60 26.62 -10.13
C ILE A 107 5.34 25.17 -10.47
N PHE A 108 4.47 24.51 -9.73
CA PHE A 108 4.02 23.17 -10.06
C PHE A 108 2.49 23.08 -10.02
N TYR A 109 1.97 22.20 -10.86
CA TYR A 109 0.54 22.03 -11.08
C TYR A 109 0.18 20.56 -10.87
N LEU A 110 -0.82 20.29 -10.02
CA LEU A 110 -1.41 18.97 -9.92
C LEU A 110 -2.61 18.88 -10.87
N GLN A 111 -2.65 17.87 -11.72
CA GLN A 111 -3.73 17.64 -12.65
C GLN A 111 -4.47 16.34 -12.33
N ASP A 112 -5.77 16.37 -12.55
CA ASP A 112 -6.61 15.18 -12.46
C ASP A 112 -6.56 14.35 -13.76
N LYS A 113 -7.28 13.24 -13.77
CA LYS A 113 -7.38 12.33 -14.92
C LYS A 113 -7.96 12.98 -16.18
N ALA A 114 -8.74 14.05 -16.02
CA ALA A 114 -9.31 14.83 -17.14
C ALA A 114 -8.35 15.93 -17.66
N GLY A 115 -7.15 16.06 -17.06
CA GLY A 115 -6.19 17.12 -17.39
C GLY A 115 -6.51 18.46 -16.76
N LYS A 116 -7.49 18.53 -15.85
CA LYS A 116 -7.86 19.76 -15.15
C LYS A 116 -6.87 20.01 -14.02
N ILE A 117 -6.40 21.25 -13.92
CA ILE A 117 -5.57 21.71 -12.80
C ILE A 117 -6.44 21.75 -11.54
N ILE A 118 -6.08 20.97 -10.54
CA ILE A 118 -6.76 20.88 -9.24
C ILE A 118 -6.02 21.61 -8.14
N PHE A 119 -4.73 21.90 -8.36
CA PHE A 119 -3.88 22.66 -7.45
C PHE A 119 -2.70 23.25 -8.20
N CYS A 120 -2.28 24.46 -7.84
CA CYS A 120 -1.02 25.04 -8.27
C CYS A 120 -0.39 25.81 -7.11
N ASP A 121 0.94 25.84 -7.07
CA ASP A 121 1.69 26.59 -6.06
C ASP A 121 3.10 26.88 -6.55
N PHE A 122 3.68 27.94 -6.00
CA PHE A 122 5.09 28.28 -6.16
C PHE A 122 5.93 27.66 -5.05
N SER A 123 7.12 27.21 -5.38
CA SER A 123 8.03 26.59 -4.41
C SER A 123 9.49 26.86 -4.72
N ASP A 124 10.29 27.03 -3.67
CA ASP A 124 11.76 27.03 -3.77
C ASP A 124 12.34 25.64 -4.04
N ASN A 125 11.54 24.58 -3.86
CA ASN A 125 11.89 23.20 -4.18
C ASN A 125 10.64 22.42 -4.56
N ILE A 126 10.40 22.30 -5.85
CA ILE A 126 9.21 21.65 -6.44
C ILE A 126 9.03 20.22 -5.89
N TYR A 127 10.10 19.40 -5.87
CA TYR A 127 10.04 18.04 -5.37
C TYR A 127 9.56 17.95 -3.92
N LYS A 128 10.16 18.77 -3.02
CA LYS A 128 9.81 18.74 -1.59
C LYS A 128 8.38 19.20 -1.35
N SER A 129 7.95 20.24 -2.02
CA SER A 129 6.60 20.82 -1.83
C SER A 129 5.53 19.89 -2.39
N ALA A 130 5.67 19.40 -3.61
CA ALA A 130 4.74 18.44 -4.20
C ALA A 130 4.63 17.17 -3.33
N LYS A 131 5.75 16.59 -2.92
CA LYS A 131 5.77 15.41 -2.03
C LYS A 131 5.18 15.71 -0.66
N GLY A 132 5.40 16.90 -0.11
CA GLY A 132 4.83 17.35 1.15
C GLY A 132 3.30 17.45 1.10
N ILE A 133 2.74 18.04 0.03
CA ILE A 133 1.29 18.13 -0.19
C ILE A 133 0.68 16.73 -0.33
N LEU A 134 1.31 15.86 -1.12
CA LEU A 134 0.83 14.51 -1.36
C LEU A 134 0.93 13.58 -0.14
N ASN A 135 1.83 13.84 0.80
CA ASN A 135 1.94 13.09 2.06
C ASN A 135 1.19 13.74 3.24
N SER A 136 0.60 14.90 3.05
CA SER A 136 -0.07 15.64 4.13
C SER A 136 -1.40 15.00 4.52
N LYS A 137 -1.67 14.91 5.82
CA LYS A 137 -2.95 14.40 6.35
C LYS A 137 -4.02 15.49 6.50
N SER A 138 -3.80 16.71 5.96
CA SER A 138 -4.80 17.77 6.03
C SER A 138 -6.02 17.45 5.15
N LYS A 139 -7.22 17.79 5.61
CA LYS A 139 -8.47 17.56 4.85
C LYS A 139 -8.45 18.15 3.45
N ARG A 140 -7.84 19.33 3.28
CA ARG A 140 -7.68 20.00 1.99
C ARG A 140 -6.80 19.17 1.05
N ASN A 141 -5.67 18.69 1.54
CA ASN A 141 -4.71 17.97 0.72
C ASN A 141 -5.19 16.55 0.36
N ILE A 142 -6.01 15.91 1.20
CA ILE A 142 -6.62 14.61 0.89
C ILE A 142 -7.46 14.66 -0.40
N GLN A 143 -8.15 15.76 -0.68
CA GLN A 143 -8.88 15.92 -1.95
C GLN A 143 -7.96 15.92 -3.17
N PHE A 144 -6.80 16.57 -3.08
CA PHE A 144 -5.81 16.56 -4.17
C PHE A 144 -5.18 15.18 -4.32
N GLN A 145 -4.86 14.54 -3.20
CA GLN A 145 -4.26 13.21 -3.16
C GLN A 145 -5.08 12.15 -3.90
N ASN A 146 -6.38 12.18 -3.73
CA ASN A 146 -7.29 11.21 -4.34
C ASN A 146 -7.49 11.43 -5.85
N ASN A 147 -7.32 12.66 -6.32
CA ASN A 147 -7.65 13.04 -7.68
C ASN A 147 -6.43 13.28 -8.57
N VAL A 148 -5.24 13.49 -8.01
CA VAL A 148 -4.03 13.77 -8.79
C VAL A 148 -3.65 12.57 -9.66
N GLU A 149 -3.35 12.85 -10.93
CA GLU A 149 -2.87 11.85 -11.88
C GLU A 149 -1.53 12.23 -12.51
N GLN A 150 -1.24 13.52 -12.63
CA GLN A 150 0.00 14.03 -13.20
C GLN A 150 0.46 15.29 -12.46
N ILE A 151 1.76 15.55 -12.50
CA ILE A 151 2.38 16.76 -11.97
C ILE A 151 3.18 17.40 -13.09
N TYR A 152 2.86 18.66 -13.38
CA TYR A 152 3.62 19.51 -14.30
C TYR A 152 4.33 20.58 -13.52
N TYR A 153 5.39 21.14 -14.09
CA TYR A 153 6.14 22.22 -13.47
C TYR A 153 6.74 23.16 -14.50
N GLU A 154 6.99 24.37 -14.08
CA GLU A 154 7.65 25.42 -14.85
C GLU A 154 8.71 26.09 -13.99
N PHE A 155 9.90 26.25 -14.53
CA PHE A 155 10.95 26.99 -13.83
C PHE A 155 10.69 28.48 -13.91
N THR A 156 10.77 29.15 -12.77
CA THR A 156 10.63 30.60 -12.70
C THR A 156 11.94 31.20 -12.21
N GLY A 157 12.55 32.02 -13.05
CA GLY A 157 13.82 32.69 -12.71
C GLY A 157 13.68 33.83 -11.67
N MET A 158 12.45 34.31 -11.44
CA MET A 158 12.15 35.40 -10.49
C MET A 158 10.84 35.13 -9.76
N ASP A 159 10.82 35.40 -8.45
CA ASP A 159 9.63 35.25 -7.60
C ASP A 159 8.42 36.09 -8.07
N ILE A 160 8.67 37.25 -8.63
CA ILE A 160 7.62 38.13 -9.16
C ILE A 160 6.90 37.53 -10.36
N ILE A 161 7.63 36.83 -11.25
CA ILE A 161 7.03 36.17 -12.42
C ILE A 161 6.16 34.99 -11.95
N ALA A 162 6.62 34.25 -10.95
CA ALA A 162 5.84 33.17 -10.37
C ALA A 162 4.51 33.65 -9.75
N GLN A 163 4.52 34.80 -9.07
CA GLN A 163 3.30 35.36 -8.48
C GLN A 163 2.30 35.90 -9.51
N LEU A 164 2.78 36.30 -10.69
CA LEU A 164 1.91 36.77 -11.78
C LEU A 164 1.28 35.60 -12.59
N MET A 165 1.82 34.37 -12.48
CA MET A 165 1.35 33.19 -13.18
C MET A 165 0.38 32.34 -12.35
N LEU A 166 0.23 32.61 -11.05
CA LEU A 166 -0.71 31.92 -10.14
C LEU A 166 -2.08 32.61 -10.14
#